data_3c4a3542456ac16f7bda656123c7622c
#
_entry.id   3c4a3542456ac16f7bda656123c7622c
#
_cell.length_a   1.000
_cell.length_b   1.000
_cell.length_c   1.000
_cell.angle_alpha   90.00
_cell.angle_beta   90.00
_cell.angle_gamma   90.00
#
_symmetry.space_group_name_H-M   'P 1'
#
loop_
_entity.id
_entity.type
_entity.pdbx_description
1 polymer ?
#
loop_
_entity_poly.entity_id
_entity_poly.type
_entity_poly.pdbx_seq_one_letter_code
_entity_poly.pdbx_strand_id
1 'polypeptide(L)'
;RQRGIFVVEDVAQAFGGECNGVPFGAMGDVSFLSFGRGKNITCGSGGAILTNDDRIGEALAREYAQLSEVSLVAMLRNWLEVALTKVLINPSLYWLPAGLPFLKLGETKFYTDFPIARLDPIRAGLLRRWKRRLANSTASRVGHSEQMLRSLALSKVQTIKPSGRAQSVYLRLPVLMRSKQEKDAVCRTSADQGLGISPLYPSSLQHITELRDTLSSQDVPQSTMIA
;
A
#
# COMPACT_ATOMS: atom_id res chain seq x y z
N ARG A 1 12.06 19.91 -11.25
CA ARG A 1 11.55 21.29 -11.56
C ARG A 1 12.55 22.11 -12.38
N GLN A 2 13.84 22.06 -12.11
CA GLN A 2 14.87 22.81 -12.88
C GLN A 2 14.96 22.42 -14.38
N ARG A 3 14.45 21.23 -14.75
CA ARG A 3 14.45 20.73 -16.14
C ARG A 3 13.09 20.76 -16.81
N GLY A 4 12.06 21.38 -16.20
CA GLY A 4 10.68 21.40 -16.72
C GLY A 4 10.00 20.02 -16.77
N ILE A 5 10.52 19.03 -16.04
CA ILE A 5 9.94 17.69 -15.98
C ILE A 5 8.78 17.70 -14.99
N PHE A 6 7.63 17.19 -15.44
CA PHE A 6 6.45 16.96 -14.60
C PHE A 6 6.67 15.77 -13.69
N VAL A 7 6.45 15.94 -12.39
CA VAL A 7 6.70 14.92 -11.37
C VAL A 7 5.39 14.44 -10.77
N VAL A 8 5.10 13.15 -10.93
CA VAL A 8 4.00 12.46 -10.25
C VAL A 8 4.56 11.67 -9.08
N GLU A 9 4.07 11.90 -7.89
CA GLU A 9 4.53 11.28 -6.66
C GLU A 9 3.59 10.14 -6.24
N ASP A 10 4.06 8.90 -6.26
CA ASP A 10 3.32 7.75 -5.71
C ASP A 10 3.48 7.69 -4.19
N VAL A 11 2.43 8.04 -3.48
CA VAL A 11 2.38 8.04 -2.01
C VAL A 11 1.50 6.91 -1.46
N ALA A 12 1.11 5.97 -2.31
CA ALA A 12 0.20 4.89 -1.92
C ALA A 12 0.70 4.04 -0.74
N GLN A 13 2.01 4.01 -0.49
CA GLN A 13 2.60 3.28 0.63
C GLN A 13 3.39 4.18 1.60
N ALA A 14 3.47 5.47 1.35
CA ALA A 14 4.32 6.40 2.10
C ALA A 14 3.53 7.49 2.83
N PHE A 15 2.19 7.48 2.77
CA PHE A 15 1.33 8.52 3.34
C PHE A 15 1.56 8.68 4.85
N GLY A 16 1.91 9.88 5.26
CA GLY A 16 2.25 10.24 6.65
C GLY A 16 3.74 10.28 6.94
N GLY A 17 4.60 9.93 5.98
CA GLY A 17 6.04 10.13 6.08
C GLY A 17 6.47 11.46 5.47
N GLU A 18 7.74 11.78 5.63
CA GLU A 18 8.33 13.04 5.18
C GLU A 18 9.81 12.86 4.79
N CYS A 19 10.33 13.83 4.06
CA CYS A 19 11.75 13.94 3.79
C CYS A 19 12.19 15.41 3.94
N ASN A 20 13.20 15.66 4.74
CA ASN A 20 13.66 17.01 5.08
C ASN A 20 12.55 17.94 5.60
N GLY A 21 11.59 17.42 6.36
CA GLY A 21 10.44 18.16 6.88
C GLY A 21 9.34 18.45 5.84
N VAL A 22 9.48 17.94 4.60
CA VAL A 22 8.44 18.04 3.57
C VAL A 22 7.65 16.74 3.54
N PRO A 23 6.33 16.76 3.77
CA PRO A 23 5.50 15.56 3.71
C PRO A 23 5.54 14.90 2.33
N PHE A 24 5.58 13.57 2.29
CA PHE A 24 5.37 12.84 1.04
C PHE A 24 3.98 13.16 0.49
N GLY A 25 3.92 13.44 -0.81
CA GLY A 25 2.74 13.93 -1.51
C GLY A 25 2.72 15.46 -1.73
N ALA A 26 3.72 16.19 -1.19
CA ALA A 26 3.87 17.62 -1.37
C ALA A 26 5.11 18.01 -2.21
N MET A 27 5.89 17.04 -2.67
CA MET A 27 7.14 17.28 -3.40
C MET A 27 6.94 17.33 -4.91
N GLY A 28 6.00 16.55 -5.45
CA GLY A 28 5.66 16.50 -6.86
C GLY A 28 4.72 17.61 -7.32
N ASP A 29 4.42 17.64 -8.60
CA ASP A 29 3.39 18.52 -9.19
C ASP A 29 1.99 17.95 -8.94
N VAL A 30 1.91 16.62 -8.96
CA VAL A 30 0.72 15.82 -8.58
C VAL A 30 1.17 14.66 -7.71
N SER A 31 0.35 14.27 -6.77
CA SER A 31 0.55 13.05 -6.00
C SER A 31 -0.73 12.23 -5.91
N PHE A 32 -0.59 10.92 -5.70
CA PHE A 32 -1.75 10.09 -5.43
C PHE A 32 -1.57 9.24 -4.18
N LEU A 33 -2.68 9.08 -3.46
CA LEU A 33 -2.81 8.32 -2.23
C LEU A 33 -3.68 7.09 -2.46
N SER A 34 -3.43 6.03 -1.72
CA SER A 34 -4.30 4.86 -1.66
C SER A 34 -4.92 4.71 -0.28
N PHE A 35 -6.23 4.46 -0.26
CA PHE A 35 -7.00 4.12 0.95
C PHE A 35 -7.43 2.65 0.96
N GLY A 36 -6.76 1.83 0.16
CA GLY A 36 -6.96 0.38 0.12
C GLY A 36 -6.66 -0.30 1.45
N ARG A 37 -7.05 -1.57 1.56
CA ARG A 37 -6.76 -2.40 2.74
C ARG A 37 -5.24 -2.48 2.99
N GLY A 38 -4.85 -2.48 4.25
CA GLY A 38 -3.44 -2.54 4.66
C GLY A 38 -2.66 -1.23 4.52
N LYS A 39 -3.29 -0.12 4.10
CA LYS A 39 -2.66 1.20 4.06
C LYS A 39 -2.69 1.89 5.43
N ASN A 40 -1.90 2.96 5.59
CA ASN A 40 -1.81 3.70 6.86
C ASN A 40 -3.15 4.25 7.34
N ILE A 41 -3.97 4.69 6.39
CA ILE A 41 -5.40 4.96 6.56
C ILE A 41 -6.14 4.16 5.51
N THR A 42 -7.24 3.55 5.90
CA THR A 42 -8.06 2.78 4.98
C THR A 42 -9.55 3.11 5.11
N CYS A 43 -10.23 3.07 3.98
CA CYS A 43 -11.68 2.98 3.87
C CYS A 43 -12.12 1.75 3.05
N GLY A 44 -11.23 0.74 2.97
CA GLY A 44 -11.45 -0.52 2.24
C GLY A 44 -10.90 -0.48 0.82
N SER A 45 -11.19 0.54 0.04
CA SER A 45 -10.64 0.81 -1.30
C SER A 45 -10.73 2.30 -1.62
N GLY A 46 -10.22 2.70 -2.79
CA GLY A 46 -10.21 4.08 -3.24
C GLY A 46 -8.87 4.78 -2.99
N GLY A 47 -8.82 6.04 -3.36
CA GLY A 47 -7.64 6.89 -3.25
C GLY A 47 -7.99 8.36 -3.35
N ALA A 48 -6.99 9.20 -3.39
CA ALA A 48 -7.11 10.62 -3.68
C ALA A 48 -5.94 11.06 -4.55
N ILE A 49 -6.18 12.06 -5.39
CA ILE A 49 -5.15 12.78 -6.14
C ILE A 49 -5.03 14.17 -5.51
N LEU A 50 -3.81 14.64 -5.31
CA LEU A 50 -3.51 15.92 -4.71
C LEU A 50 -2.61 16.73 -5.62
N THR A 51 -2.85 18.04 -5.68
CA THR A 51 -1.97 19.00 -6.35
C THR A 51 -2.08 20.36 -5.67
N ASN A 52 -1.02 21.15 -5.77
CA ASN A 52 -0.99 22.55 -5.35
C ASN A 52 -1.07 23.51 -6.57
N ASP A 53 -1.23 23.01 -7.79
CA ASP A 53 -1.43 23.80 -9.00
C ASP A 53 -2.93 23.90 -9.30
N ASP A 54 -3.48 25.11 -9.27
CA ASP A 54 -4.91 25.35 -9.46
C ASP A 54 -5.40 24.87 -10.84
N ARG A 55 -4.59 25.02 -11.89
CA ARG A 55 -4.97 24.59 -13.26
C ARG A 55 -5.09 23.08 -13.34
N ILE A 56 -4.16 22.36 -12.70
CA ILE A 56 -4.23 20.90 -12.59
C ILE A 56 -5.42 20.50 -11.74
N GLY A 57 -5.66 21.19 -10.61
CA GLY A 57 -6.79 20.97 -9.74
C GLY A 57 -8.13 21.12 -10.45
N GLU A 58 -8.30 22.17 -11.25
CA GLU A 58 -9.51 22.38 -12.07
C GLU A 58 -9.68 21.28 -13.13
N ALA A 59 -8.59 20.85 -13.79
CA ALA A 59 -8.64 19.76 -14.75
C ALA A 59 -9.07 18.44 -14.08
N LEU A 60 -8.47 18.11 -12.93
CA LEU A 60 -8.84 16.94 -12.15
C LEU A 60 -10.30 16.99 -11.67
N ALA A 61 -10.79 18.17 -11.27
CA ALA A 61 -12.18 18.34 -10.86
C ALA A 61 -13.16 18.10 -12.02
N ARG A 62 -12.82 18.55 -13.23
CA ARG A 62 -13.62 18.27 -14.44
C ARG A 62 -13.66 16.79 -14.76
N GLU A 63 -12.51 16.11 -14.74
CA GLU A 63 -12.44 14.65 -14.97
C GLU A 63 -13.19 13.88 -13.89
N TYR A 64 -13.03 14.27 -12.62
CA TYR A 64 -13.76 13.66 -11.50
C TYR A 64 -15.28 13.80 -11.65
N ALA A 65 -15.75 14.95 -12.16
CA ALA A 65 -17.19 15.19 -12.39
C ALA A 65 -17.79 14.26 -13.45
N GLN A 66 -16.97 13.73 -14.36
CA GLN A 66 -17.40 12.78 -15.41
C GLN A 66 -17.45 11.33 -14.91
N LEU A 67 -16.79 11.03 -13.76
CA LEU A 67 -16.79 9.67 -13.23
C LEU A 67 -18.19 9.24 -12.79
N SER A 68 -18.51 7.99 -13.02
CA SER A 68 -19.76 7.37 -12.60
C SER A 68 -19.94 7.44 -11.10
N GLU A 69 -21.16 7.72 -10.67
CA GLU A 69 -21.56 7.58 -9.29
C GLU A 69 -21.72 6.11 -8.93
N VAL A 70 -21.46 5.79 -7.67
CA VAL A 70 -21.65 4.42 -7.18
C VAL A 70 -23.14 4.15 -7.02
N SER A 71 -23.65 3.08 -7.63
CA SER A 71 -25.06 2.68 -7.49
C SER A 71 -25.41 2.32 -6.04
N LEU A 72 -26.67 2.47 -5.66
CA LEU A 72 -27.15 2.11 -4.31
C LEU A 72 -26.83 0.65 -3.95
N VAL A 73 -26.94 -0.26 -4.89
CA VAL A 73 -26.60 -1.68 -4.69
C VAL A 73 -25.11 -1.85 -4.42
N ALA A 74 -24.26 -1.19 -5.19
CA ALA A 74 -22.82 -1.23 -4.97
C ALA A 74 -22.43 -0.56 -3.63
N MET A 75 -23.11 0.52 -3.25
CA MET A 75 -22.92 1.18 -1.97
C MET A 75 -23.29 0.30 -0.78
N LEU A 76 -24.41 -0.42 -0.87
CA LEU A 76 -24.83 -1.38 0.15
C LEU A 76 -23.83 -2.55 0.27
N ARG A 77 -23.39 -3.09 -0.88
CA ARG A 77 -22.33 -4.11 -0.92
C ARG A 77 -21.05 -3.62 -0.26
N ASN A 78 -20.61 -2.39 -0.57
CA ASN A 78 -19.43 -1.78 0.02
C ASN A 78 -19.56 -1.61 1.53
N TRP A 79 -20.74 -1.21 2.01
CA TRP A 79 -21.03 -1.11 3.43
C TRP A 79 -20.94 -2.49 4.11
N LEU A 80 -21.54 -3.51 3.53
CA LEU A 80 -21.48 -4.88 4.06
C LEU A 80 -20.03 -5.39 4.10
N GLU A 81 -19.25 -5.16 3.04
CA GLU A 81 -17.83 -5.52 2.99
C GLU A 81 -17.04 -4.86 4.14
N VAL A 82 -17.26 -3.57 4.38
CA VAL A 82 -16.60 -2.85 5.48
C VAL A 82 -17.03 -3.39 6.84
N ALA A 83 -18.31 -3.64 7.03
CA ALA A 83 -18.85 -4.19 8.28
C ALA A 83 -18.28 -5.58 8.56
N LEU A 84 -18.29 -6.47 7.57
CA LEU A 84 -17.70 -7.80 7.66
C LEU A 84 -16.20 -7.74 7.94
N THR A 85 -15.47 -6.88 7.23
CA THR A 85 -14.03 -6.70 7.44
C THR A 85 -13.75 -6.25 8.88
N LYS A 86 -14.53 -5.32 9.42
CA LYS A 86 -14.38 -4.85 10.80
C LYS A 86 -14.55 -5.98 11.83
N VAL A 87 -15.47 -6.89 11.60
CA VAL A 87 -15.72 -8.04 12.47
C VAL A 87 -14.61 -9.09 12.30
N LEU A 88 -14.31 -9.46 11.06
CA LEU A 88 -13.42 -10.58 10.73
C LEU A 88 -11.92 -10.25 10.91
N ILE A 89 -11.55 -8.97 10.98
CA ILE A 89 -10.16 -8.56 11.28
C ILE A 89 -9.81 -8.72 12.76
N ASN A 90 -10.78 -9.00 13.61
CA ASN A 90 -10.52 -9.29 15.02
C ASN A 90 -9.64 -10.56 15.10
N PRO A 91 -8.50 -10.53 15.81
CA PRO A 91 -7.61 -11.68 15.93
C PRO A 91 -8.32 -12.98 16.37
N SER A 92 -9.32 -12.86 17.25
CA SER A 92 -10.11 -14.00 17.73
C SER A 92 -11.01 -14.63 16.67
N LEU A 93 -11.31 -13.92 15.57
CA LEU A 93 -12.20 -14.37 14.49
C LEU A 93 -11.44 -14.54 13.15
N TYR A 94 -10.21 -14.07 13.09
CA TYR A 94 -9.43 -14.05 11.85
C TYR A 94 -9.14 -15.46 11.28
N TRP A 95 -9.12 -16.47 12.13
CA TRP A 95 -8.96 -17.86 11.72
C TRP A 95 -10.05 -18.32 10.75
N LEU A 96 -11.26 -17.75 10.85
CA LEU A 96 -12.39 -18.10 10.01
C LEU A 96 -12.16 -17.68 8.53
N PRO A 97 -11.88 -16.41 8.19
CA PRO A 97 -11.54 -16.05 6.82
C PRO A 97 -10.18 -16.61 6.37
N ALA A 98 -9.22 -16.79 7.27
CA ALA A 98 -7.92 -17.37 6.94
C ALA A 98 -8.01 -18.86 6.56
N GLY A 99 -8.97 -19.59 7.13
CA GLY A 99 -9.26 -20.97 6.80
C GLY A 99 -10.03 -21.18 5.48
N LEU A 100 -10.40 -20.12 4.76
CA LEU A 100 -11.12 -20.18 3.50
C LEU A 100 -10.19 -19.95 2.29
N PRO A 101 -9.69 -21.02 1.63
CA PRO A 101 -8.64 -20.89 0.58
C PRO A 101 -9.09 -20.05 -0.60
N PHE A 102 -10.40 -19.99 -0.90
CA PHE A 102 -10.94 -19.20 -2.02
C PHE A 102 -10.87 -17.69 -1.80
N LEU A 103 -10.71 -17.22 -0.55
CA LEU A 103 -10.53 -15.79 -0.26
C LEU A 103 -9.16 -15.27 -0.64
N LYS A 104 -8.16 -16.15 -0.80
CA LYS A 104 -6.78 -15.82 -1.20
C LYS A 104 -6.23 -14.59 -0.48
N LEU A 105 -6.40 -14.56 0.84
CA LEU A 105 -5.98 -13.43 1.67
C LEU A 105 -4.47 -13.27 1.62
N GLY A 106 -4.02 -12.04 1.35
CA GLY A 106 -2.60 -11.71 1.26
C GLY A 106 -1.96 -11.91 -0.10
N GLU A 107 -2.65 -12.49 -1.08
CA GLU A 107 -2.14 -12.57 -2.45
C GLU A 107 -2.11 -11.18 -3.09
N THR A 108 -0.97 -10.84 -3.68
CA THR A 108 -0.85 -9.66 -4.55
C THR A 108 -1.18 -10.08 -5.98
N LYS A 109 -2.26 -9.53 -6.53
CA LYS A 109 -2.66 -9.77 -7.92
C LYS A 109 -2.56 -8.49 -8.73
N PHE A 110 -2.13 -8.63 -9.96
CA PHE A 110 -2.21 -7.56 -10.96
C PHE A 110 -3.57 -7.64 -11.66
N TYR A 111 -4.25 -6.51 -11.77
CA TYR A 111 -5.53 -6.39 -12.48
C TYR A 111 -5.35 -5.43 -13.65
N THR A 112 -5.69 -5.87 -14.85
CA THR A 112 -5.67 -5.05 -16.07
C THR A 112 -6.94 -4.21 -16.19
N ASP A 113 -8.02 -4.65 -15.58
CA ASP A 113 -9.31 -3.99 -15.62
C ASP A 113 -9.86 -3.81 -14.20
N PHE A 114 -10.24 -2.59 -13.88
CA PHE A 114 -10.86 -2.21 -12.61
C PHE A 114 -11.78 -1.01 -12.82
N PRO A 115 -12.94 -0.97 -12.15
CA PRO A 115 -13.88 0.13 -12.30
C PRO A 115 -13.31 1.43 -11.71
N ILE A 116 -13.32 2.49 -12.51
CA ILE A 116 -13.00 3.85 -12.06
C ILE A 116 -14.33 4.55 -11.79
N ALA A 117 -14.58 4.90 -10.53
CA ALA A 117 -15.80 5.56 -10.09
C ALA A 117 -15.50 6.55 -8.96
N ARG A 118 -16.45 7.41 -8.66
CA ARG A 118 -16.34 8.30 -7.49
C ARG A 118 -16.26 7.49 -6.19
N LEU A 119 -15.55 8.02 -5.21
CA LEU A 119 -15.55 7.43 -3.87
C LEU A 119 -16.94 7.59 -3.25
N ASP A 120 -17.55 6.48 -2.83
CA ASP A 120 -18.88 6.51 -2.23
C ASP A 120 -18.89 7.24 -0.86
N PRO A 121 -20.04 7.85 -0.47
CA PRO A 121 -20.15 8.62 0.77
C PRO A 121 -19.83 7.83 2.05
N ILE A 122 -20.09 6.53 2.05
CA ILE A 122 -19.81 5.65 3.21
C ILE A 122 -18.31 5.52 3.40
N ARG A 123 -17.58 5.20 2.32
CA ARG A 123 -16.13 5.12 2.36
C ARG A 123 -15.48 6.47 2.65
N ALA A 124 -16.00 7.55 2.08
CA ALA A 124 -15.57 8.92 2.41
C ALA A 124 -15.78 9.23 3.89
N GLY A 125 -16.92 8.84 4.47
CA GLY A 125 -17.21 8.97 5.89
C GLY A 125 -16.22 8.24 6.79
N LEU A 126 -15.69 7.07 6.34
CA LEU A 126 -14.66 6.34 7.06
C LEU A 126 -13.32 7.08 7.14
N LEU A 127 -13.07 8.05 6.26
CA LEU A 127 -11.88 8.90 6.32
C LEU A 127 -12.03 10.06 7.31
N ARG A 128 -13.19 10.22 7.93
CA ARG A 128 -13.40 11.26 8.97
C ARG A 128 -12.31 11.16 10.04
N ARG A 129 -11.83 12.32 10.50
CA ARG A 129 -10.74 12.44 11.49
C ARG A 129 -9.41 11.79 11.02
N TRP A 130 -9.19 11.75 9.73
CA TRP A 130 -8.03 11.09 9.12
C TRP A 130 -6.69 11.57 9.72
N LYS A 131 -6.52 12.88 9.99
CA LYS A 131 -5.27 13.44 10.54
C LYS A 131 -4.86 12.75 11.85
N ARG A 132 -5.80 12.66 12.82
CA ARG A 132 -5.54 11.99 14.09
C ARG A 132 -5.29 10.49 13.92
N ARG A 133 -6.06 9.85 13.05
CA ARG A 133 -5.89 8.41 12.76
C ARG A 133 -4.54 8.14 12.11
N LEU A 134 -4.12 9.00 11.17
CA LEU A 134 -2.81 8.90 10.53
C LEU A 134 -1.69 9.04 11.55
N ALA A 135 -1.72 10.07 12.38
CA ALA A 135 -0.72 10.29 13.41
C ALA A 135 -0.59 9.08 14.36
N ASN A 136 -1.73 8.56 14.85
CA ASN A 136 -1.74 7.39 15.72
C ASN A 136 -1.22 6.12 15.02
N SER A 137 -1.64 5.89 13.78
CA SER A 137 -1.18 4.74 12.98
C SER A 137 0.32 4.82 12.71
N THR A 138 0.82 5.98 12.31
CA THR A 138 2.25 6.22 12.07
C THR A 138 3.07 6.01 13.34
N ALA A 139 2.69 6.61 14.46
CA ALA A 139 3.39 6.46 15.73
C ALA A 139 3.47 4.98 16.18
N SER A 140 2.36 4.26 16.09
CA SER A 140 2.31 2.83 16.42
C SER A 140 3.22 2.00 15.52
N ARG A 141 3.18 2.23 14.20
CA ARG A 141 4.01 1.50 13.22
C ARG A 141 5.50 1.79 13.41
N VAL A 142 5.88 3.05 13.60
CA VAL A 142 7.26 3.46 13.87
C VAL A 142 7.76 2.78 15.14
N GLY A 143 7.01 2.86 16.25
CA GLY A 143 7.39 2.24 17.52
C GLY A 143 7.60 0.72 17.42
N HIS A 144 6.67 0.00 16.77
CA HIS A 144 6.83 -1.44 16.53
C HIS A 144 8.02 -1.76 15.64
N SER A 145 8.21 -0.99 14.57
CA SER A 145 9.34 -1.21 13.65
C SER A 145 10.68 -0.94 14.31
N GLU A 146 10.79 0.09 15.14
CA GLU A 146 12.00 0.35 15.92
C GLU A 146 12.31 -0.77 16.94
N GLN A 147 11.29 -1.32 17.59
CA GLN A 147 11.44 -2.47 18.47
C GLN A 147 11.96 -3.68 17.69
N MET A 148 11.37 -3.99 16.54
CA MET A 148 11.81 -5.07 15.67
C MET A 148 13.23 -4.84 15.14
N LEU A 149 13.57 -3.63 14.72
CA LEU A 149 14.91 -3.28 14.25
C LEU A 149 15.97 -3.47 15.35
N ARG A 150 15.65 -3.12 16.60
CA ARG A 150 16.56 -3.39 17.73
C ARG A 150 16.80 -4.89 17.92
N SER A 151 15.75 -5.71 17.82
CA SER A 151 15.88 -7.16 17.92
C SER A 151 16.66 -7.75 16.73
N LEU A 152 16.43 -7.26 15.52
CA LEU A 152 17.13 -7.70 14.31
C LEU A 152 18.58 -7.26 14.28
N ALA A 153 18.97 -6.16 14.95
CA ALA A 153 20.35 -5.70 15.04
C ALA A 153 21.27 -6.72 15.71
N LEU A 154 20.72 -7.62 16.55
CA LEU A 154 21.45 -8.73 17.17
C LEU A 154 21.58 -9.94 16.24
N SER A 155 20.90 -9.95 15.13
CA SER A 155 20.92 -11.02 14.11
C SER A 155 21.78 -10.57 12.91
N LYS A 156 22.08 -11.51 12.02
CA LYS A 156 22.79 -11.22 10.77
C LYS A 156 21.85 -10.84 9.61
N VAL A 157 20.59 -10.51 9.92
CA VAL A 157 19.59 -10.13 8.93
C VAL A 157 19.83 -8.69 8.49
N GLN A 158 19.89 -8.49 7.20
CA GLN A 158 20.04 -7.16 6.61
C GLN A 158 18.69 -6.43 6.55
N THR A 159 18.64 -5.23 7.12
CA THR A 159 17.47 -4.37 7.08
C THR A 159 17.69 -3.19 6.13
N ILE A 160 16.62 -2.73 5.49
CA ILE A 160 16.66 -1.53 4.65
C ILE A 160 16.37 -0.31 5.53
N LYS A 161 17.33 0.61 5.57
CA LYS A 161 17.18 1.87 6.30
C LYS A 161 16.67 2.96 5.38
N PRO A 162 15.85 3.90 5.88
CA PRO A 162 15.48 5.09 5.12
C PRO A 162 16.73 5.86 4.66
N SER A 163 16.68 6.40 3.45
CA SER A 163 17.76 7.18 2.87
C SER A 163 17.74 8.61 3.41
N GLY A 164 18.91 9.15 3.74
CA GLY A 164 19.08 10.55 4.12
C GLY A 164 18.25 10.96 5.35
N ARG A 165 17.49 12.06 5.21
CA ARG A 165 16.61 12.62 6.24
C ARG A 165 15.14 12.17 6.09
N ALA A 166 14.89 11.07 5.39
CA ALA A 166 13.55 10.54 5.23
C ALA A 166 13.05 9.86 6.52
N GLN A 167 11.84 10.19 6.94
CA GLN A 167 11.14 9.54 8.03
C GLN A 167 10.10 8.57 7.44
N SER A 168 10.37 7.27 7.59
CA SER A 168 9.49 6.22 7.09
C SER A 168 8.30 6.03 8.02
N VAL A 169 7.14 5.72 7.43
CA VAL A 169 5.94 5.31 8.17
C VAL A 169 5.90 3.80 8.45
N TYR A 170 6.85 3.05 7.92
CA TYR A 170 6.95 1.60 8.04
C TYR A 170 5.60 0.90 7.80
N LEU A 171 4.99 1.17 6.65
CA LEU A 171 3.81 0.41 6.23
C LEU A 171 4.11 -1.09 6.25
N ARG A 172 5.34 -1.43 5.87
CA ARG A 172 6.00 -2.73 6.03
C ARG A 172 7.43 -2.51 6.47
N LEU A 173 8.00 -3.44 7.23
CA LEU A 173 9.41 -3.47 7.55
C LEU A 173 10.12 -4.44 6.61
N PRO A 174 10.81 -3.96 5.57
CA PRO A 174 11.50 -4.83 4.64
C PRO A 174 12.78 -5.38 5.25
N VAL A 175 13.02 -6.66 5.03
CA VAL A 175 14.25 -7.35 5.38
C VAL A 175 14.76 -8.11 4.15
N LEU A 176 16.08 -8.17 4.00
CA LEU A 176 16.72 -8.90 2.90
C LEU A 176 17.24 -10.24 3.40
N MET A 177 16.81 -11.31 2.74
CA MET A 177 17.35 -12.65 2.96
C MET A 177 18.57 -12.86 2.06
N ARG A 178 19.46 -13.80 2.46
CA ARG A 178 20.68 -14.08 1.71
C ARG A 178 20.44 -14.87 0.44
N SER A 179 19.34 -15.61 0.38
CA SER A 179 18.96 -16.42 -0.76
C SER A 179 17.45 -16.57 -0.87
N LYS A 180 16.98 -16.95 -2.06
CA LYS A 180 15.59 -17.30 -2.30
C LYS A 180 15.14 -18.46 -1.42
N GLN A 181 16.00 -19.47 -1.23
CA GLN A 181 15.69 -20.64 -0.39
C GLN A 181 15.44 -20.22 1.06
N GLU A 182 16.27 -19.32 1.60
CA GLU A 182 16.09 -18.78 2.96
C GLU A 182 14.80 -17.99 3.07
N LYS A 183 14.51 -17.10 2.08
CA LYS A 183 13.24 -16.35 2.00
C LYS A 183 12.04 -17.29 2.02
N ASP A 184 12.04 -18.29 1.15
CA ASP A 184 10.93 -19.23 1.01
C ASP A 184 10.73 -20.08 2.30
N ALA A 185 11.83 -20.46 2.96
CA ALA A 185 11.76 -21.18 4.23
C ALA A 185 11.16 -20.33 5.34
N VAL A 186 11.62 -19.08 5.49
CA VAL A 186 11.09 -18.13 6.48
C VAL A 186 9.61 -17.84 6.24
N CYS A 187 9.21 -17.63 4.97
CA CYS A 187 7.81 -17.38 4.63
C CYS A 187 6.93 -18.59 4.93
N ARG A 188 7.37 -19.81 4.65
CA ARG A 188 6.64 -21.05 5.01
C ARG A 188 6.47 -21.17 6.52
N THR A 189 7.56 -21.09 7.27
CA THR A 189 7.51 -21.15 8.74
C THR A 189 6.58 -20.07 9.32
N SER A 190 6.63 -18.87 8.76
CA SER A 190 5.74 -17.77 9.16
C SER A 190 4.28 -18.08 8.87
N ALA A 191 3.96 -18.68 7.72
CA ALA A 191 2.59 -19.08 7.38
C ALA A 191 2.08 -20.16 8.34
N ASP A 192 2.91 -21.18 8.61
CA ASP A 192 2.56 -22.29 9.51
C ASP A 192 2.32 -21.84 10.95
N GLN A 193 3.05 -20.81 11.39
CA GLN A 193 2.97 -20.29 12.76
C GLN A 193 2.12 -19.03 12.91
N GLY A 194 1.58 -18.49 11.80
CA GLY A 194 0.76 -17.27 11.82
C GLY A 194 1.52 -15.99 12.19
N LEU A 195 2.83 -15.90 11.87
CA LEU A 195 3.70 -14.78 12.28
C LEU A 195 3.56 -13.53 11.40
N GLY A 196 2.90 -13.62 10.24
CA GLY A 196 2.63 -12.48 9.37
C GLY A 196 3.81 -12.01 8.51
N ILE A 197 4.89 -12.78 8.41
CA ILE A 197 5.97 -12.50 7.46
C ILE A 197 5.52 -13.03 6.08
N SER A 198 5.69 -12.22 5.06
CA SER A 198 5.31 -12.57 3.69
C SER A 198 6.31 -11.99 2.69
N PRO A 199 6.41 -12.53 1.47
CA PRO A 199 7.20 -11.91 0.42
C PRO A 199 6.61 -10.52 0.11
N LEU A 200 7.49 -9.54 -0.18
CA LEU A 200 7.05 -8.16 -0.44
C LEU A 200 6.29 -8.09 -1.77
N TYR A 201 6.88 -8.67 -2.80
CA TYR A 201 6.27 -8.85 -4.13
C TYR A 201 6.49 -10.29 -4.60
N PRO A 202 5.51 -10.89 -5.31
CA PRO A 202 5.64 -12.26 -5.79
C PRO A 202 6.65 -12.40 -6.94
N SER A 203 6.81 -11.33 -7.74
CA SER A 203 7.72 -11.30 -8.89
C SER A 203 8.06 -9.85 -9.27
N SER A 204 9.10 -9.68 -10.11
CA SER A 204 9.33 -8.40 -10.78
C SER A 204 8.33 -8.17 -11.92
N LEU A 205 8.17 -6.91 -12.37
CA LEU A 205 7.19 -6.53 -13.39
C LEU A 205 7.33 -7.32 -14.69
N GLN A 206 8.55 -7.63 -15.11
CA GLN A 206 8.82 -8.42 -16.33
C GLN A 206 8.29 -9.85 -16.27
N HIS A 207 7.99 -10.38 -15.07
CA HIS A 207 7.44 -11.73 -14.88
C HIS A 207 5.92 -11.73 -14.68
N ILE A 208 5.27 -10.56 -14.75
CA ILE A 208 3.81 -10.45 -14.75
C ILE A 208 3.31 -10.84 -16.13
N THR A 209 2.55 -11.92 -16.20
CA THR A 209 2.09 -12.51 -17.48
C THR A 209 1.27 -11.49 -18.29
N GLU A 210 0.43 -10.72 -17.64
CA GLU A 210 -0.46 -9.72 -18.23
C GLU A 210 0.29 -8.51 -18.82
N LEU A 211 1.54 -8.31 -18.44
CA LEU A 211 2.39 -7.20 -18.92
C LEU A 211 3.43 -7.65 -19.95
N ARG A 212 3.53 -8.94 -20.23
CA ARG A 212 4.59 -9.52 -21.08
C ARG A 212 4.66 -8.88 -22.47
N ASP A 213 3.51 -8.59 -23.06
CA ASP A 213 3.43 -8.01 -24.40
C ASP A 213 3.63 -6.48 -24.42
N THR A 214 3.57 -5.84 -23.26
CA THR A 214 3.66 -4.37 -23.10
C THR A 214 5.07 -3.93 -22.70
N LEU A 215 5.79 -4.77 -21.95
CA LEU A 215 7.12 -4.46 -21.47
C LEU A 215 8.18 -4.95 -22.45
N SER A 216 9.12 -4.07 -22.81
CA SER A 216 10.32 -4.47 -23.53
C SER A 216 11.11 -5.48 -22.70
N SER A 217 11.74 -6.45 -23.39
CA SER A 217 12.54 -7.52 -22.77
C SER A 217 13.89 -7.02 -22.21
N GLN A 218 13.88 -5.92 -21.48
CA GLN A 218 15.08 -5.46 -20.79
C GLN A 218 15.34 -6.37 -19.58
N ASP A 219 16.53 -6.90 -19.53
CA ASP A 219 16.98 -7.66 -18.36
C ASP A 219 17.22 -6.69 -17.17
N VAL A 220 16.50 -6.91 -16.08
CA VAL A 220 16.61 -6.13 -14.84
C VAL A 220 16.95 -7.05 -13.67
N PRO A 221 18.19 -7.59 -13.66
CA PRO A 221 18.59 -8.65 -12.75
C PRO A 221 18.41 -8.28 -11.27
N GLN A 222 18.61 -7.00 -10.92
CA GLN A 222 18.43 -6.52 -9.54
C GLN A 222 16.97 -6.61 -9.08
N SER A 223 16.01 -6.25 -9.93
CA SER A 223 14.59 -6.36 -9.57
C SER A 223 14.16 -7.82 -9.41
N THR A 224 14.70 -8.72 -10.22
CA THR A 224 14.47 -10.15 -10.11
C THR A 224 15.06 -10.74 -8.83
N MET A 225 16.21 -10.23 -8.39
CA MET A 225 16.88 -10.69 -7.17
C MET A 225 16.12 -10.24 -5.90
N ILE A 226 15.45 -9.08 -5.94
CA ILE A 226 14.72 -8.53 -4.78
C ILE A 226 13.30 -9.11 -4.68
N ALA A 227 12.65 -9.46 -5.78
CA ALA A 227 11.35 -10.11 -5.81
C ALA A 227 11.44 -11.56 -5.36
#